data_10ac7e028e25970022ce52d80a4c6164
#
_entry.id   10ac7e028e25970022ce52d80a4c6164
#
_cell.length_a   1.000
_cell.length_b   1.000
_cell.length_c   1.000
_cell.angle_alpha   90.00
_cell.angle_beta   90.00
_cell.angle_gamma   90.00
#
_symmetry.space_group_name_H-M   'P 1'
#
loop_
_entity.id
_entity.type
_entity.pdbx_description
1 polymer ?
#
loop_
_entity_poly.entity_id
_entity_poly.type
_entity_poly.pdbx_seq_one_letter_code
_entity_poly.pdbx_strand_id
1 'polypeptide(L)'
;AETHGYKATIANLQEGDEAGIKTCTIEISGDYAYGYLKGENGVHRLVRVSPYNAQGKRMTSFASVFVTPLVDDTIEVNIEPARMSWDTFRSGGAGGQNVNKVESGVRLRYQYKDPYTGEEEEILIENTETRDQPKNRENALRLLRSMLYDKELQHRMAEQAKVEAGKKKIEWGSQIRSYVFDDR
;
A
#
# COMPACT_ATOMS: atom_id res chain seq x y z
N ALA A 1 16.84 -18.47 4.96
CA ALA A 1 15.38 -18.64 5.07
C ALA A 1 15.01 -20.12 5.08
N GLU A 2 15.30 -20.85 4.03
CA GLU A 2 14.91 -22.29 3.87
C GLU A 2 15.49 -23.18 4.96
N THR A 3 16.72 -22.99 5.37
CA THR A 3 17.37 -23.73 6.48
C THR A 3 16.65 -23.59 7.83
N HIS A 4 15.82 -22.58 7.99
CA HIS A 4 15.00 -22.32 9.17
C HIS A 4 13.50 -22.60 8.93
N GLY A 5 13.17 -23.30 7.82
CA GLY A 5 11.79 -23.68 7.52
C GLY A 5 10.93 -22.57 6.89
N TYR A 6 11.52 -21.43 6.53
CA TYR A 6 10.78 -20.36 5.83
C TYR A 6 10.70 -20.65 4.34
N LYS A 7 9.54 -20.38 3.76
CA LYS A 7 9.37 -20.40 2.30
C LYS A 7 9.87 -19.07 1.74
N ALA A 8 10.81 -19.12 0.81
CA ALA A 8 11.34 -17.95 0.12
C ALA A 8 11.05 -18.04 -1.38
N THR A 9 10.52 -16.97 -1.96
CA THR A 9 10.20 -16.87 -3.39
C THR A 9 10.74 -15.56 -3.92
N ILE A 10 11.44 -15.61 -5.06
CA ILE A 10 11.91 -14.39 -5.74
C ILE A 10 10.73 -13.82 -6.51
N ALA A 11 10.25 -12.66 -6.08
CA ALA A 11 9.13 -11.96 -6.73
C ALA A 11 9.63 -11.10 -7.90
N ASN A 12 10.81 -10.48 -7.76
CA ASN A 12 11.43 -9.69 -8.82
C ASN A 12 12.94 -9.77 -8.72
N LEU A 13 13.60 -9.86 -9.88
CA LEU A 13 15.05 -9.88 -10.01
C LEU A 13 15.45 -9.01 -11.19
N GLN A 14 16.30 -8.03 -10.94
CA GLN A 14 16.92 -7.23 -11.98
C GLN A 14 18.43 -7.46 -11.94
N GLU A 15 18.96 -7.95 -13.04
CA GLU A 15 20.40 -8.15 -13.22
C GLU A 15 21.13 -6.81 -13.37
N GLY A 16 22.41 -6.80 -13.01
CA GLY A 16 23.29 -5.65 -13.25
C GLY A 16 23.66 -5.55 -14.72
N ASP A 17 23.98 -4.34 -15.17
CA ASP A 17 24.25 -4.05 -16.59
C ASP A 17 25.47 -4.83 -17.11
N GLU A 18 26.49 -5.04 -16.29
CA GLU A 18 27.70 -5.81 -16.66
C GLU A 18 27.76 -7.18 -15.97
N ALA A 19 27.37 -7.24 -14.70
CA ALA A 19 27.35 -8.48 -13.90
C ALA A 19 26.65 -8.28 -12.55
N GLY A 20 26.23 -9.39 -11.95
CA GLY A 20 25.61 -9.42 -10.62
C GLY A 20 24.14 -9.01 -10.63
N ILE A 21 23.64 -8.60 -9.47
CA ILE A 21 22.23 -8.24 -9.24
C ILE A 21 22.14 -6.77 -8.88
N LYS A 22 21.29 -6.02 -9.58
CA LYS A 22 20.99 -4.62 -9.30
C LYS A 22 19.94 -4.48 -8.21
N THR A 23 18.82 -5.17 -8.36
CA THR A 23 17.77 -5.25 -7.36
C THR A 23 17.16 -6.65 -7.31
N CYS A 24 16.72 -7.06 -6.12
CA CYS A 24 16.02 -8.31 -5.92
C CYS A 24 14.93 -8.12 -4.86
N THR A 25 13.72 -8.56 -5.16
CA THR A 25 12.62 -8.63 -4.20
C THR A 25 12.34 -10.09 -3.87
N ILE A 26 12.42 -10.42 -2.59
CA ILE A 26 12.21 -11.79 -2.09
C ILE A 26 11.04 -11.76 -1.13
N GLU A 27 10.03 -12.57 -1.39
CA GLU A 27 8.94 -12.83 -0.47
C GLU A 27 9.32 -13.99 0.44
N ILE A 28 9.20 -13.77 1.75
CA ILE A 28 9.53 -14.78 2.77
C ILE A 28 8.31 -14.99 3.65
N SER A 29 7.82 -16.23 3.68
CA SER A 29 6.66 -16.64 4.46
C SER A 29 7.08 -17.61 5.55
N GLY A 30 6.57 -17.40 6.76
CA GLY A 30 6.79 -18.26 7.92
C GLY A 30 6.47 -17.53 9.21
N ASP A 31 6.41 -18.28 10.31
CA ASP A 31 6.04 -17.74 11.61
C ASP A 31 7.07 -16.71 12.10
N TYR A 32 6.58 -15.51 12.44
CA TYR A 32 7.40 -14.39 12.91
C TYR A 32 8.50 -13.92 11.93
N ALA A 33 8.40 -14.25 10.63
CA ALA A 33 9.42 -13.93 9.63
C ALA A 33 9.77 -12.43 9.62
N TYR A 34 8.77 -11.55 9.61
CA TYR A 34 8.99 -10.10 9.68
C TYR A 34 9.71 -9.68 10.96
N GLY A 35 9.35 -10.26 12.11
CA GLY A 35 9.97 -9.95 13.40
C GLY A 35 11.48 -10.21 13.42
N TYR A 36 11.91 -11.32 12.82
CA TYR A 36 13.33 -11.66 12.70
C TYR A 36 14.04 -10.83 11.63
N LEU A 37 13.41 -10.63 10.49
CA LEU A 37 14.05 -9.97 9.35
C LEU A 37 14.11 -8.44 9.47
N LYS A 38 13.21 -7.80 10.22
CA LYS A 38 13.21 -6.34 10.39
C LYS A 38 14.53 -5.78 10.93
N GLY A 39 15.28 -6.59 11.67
CA GLY A 39 16.61 -6.23 12.18
C GLY A 39 17.69 -6.15 11.10
N GLU A 40 17.43 -6.66 9.91
CA GLU A 40 18.34 -6.61 8.77
C GLU A 40 18.15 -5.37 7.89
N ASN A 41 17.18 -4.48 8.24
CA ASN A 41 16.97 -3.22 7.54
C ASN A 41 18.20 -2.33 7.65
N GLY A 42 18.83 -2.03 6.53
CA GLY A 42 19.98 -1.13 6.48
C GLY A 42 20.99 -1.51 5.41
N VAL A 43 22.19 -0.98 5.54
CA VAL A 43 23.28 -1.19 4.58
C VAL A 43 24.15 -2.34 5.04
N HIS A 44 24.39 -3.29 4.15
CA HIS A 44 25.28 -4.44 4.34
C HIS A 44 26.51 -4.27 3.46
N ARG A 45 27.67 -4.49 4.05
CA ARG A 45 28.96 -4.39 3.37
C ARG A 45 29.52 -5.78 3.11
N LEU A 46 29.96 -6.03 1.88
CA LEU A 46 30.67 -7.24 1.49
C LEU A 46 32.08 -6.89 1.02
N VAL A 47 33.07 -7.53 1.61
CA VAL A 47 34.49 -7.46 1.20
C VAL A 47 34.94 -8.83 0.78
N ARG A 48 35.30 -8.98 -0.49
CA ARG A 48 35.83 -10.25 -1.06
C ARG A 48 36.74 -10.00 -2.24
N VAL A 49 37.46 -11.02 -2.63
CA VAL A 49 38.09 -11.03 -3.95
C VAL A 49 36.99 -11.04 -5.00
N SER A 50 36.93 -10.05 -5.85
CA SER A 50 35.86 -9.90 -6.84
C SER A 50 36.01 -10.93 -7.97
N PRO A 51 34.97 -11.77 -8.21
CA PRO A 51 35.00 -12.70 -9.36
C PRO A 51 34.88 -11.97 -10.70
N TYR A 52 34.51 -10.68 -10.67
CA TYR A 52 34.38 -9.83 -11.87
C TYR A 52 35.58 -8.98 -12.15
N ASN A 53 36.62 -9.07 -11.32
CA ASN A 53 37.86 -8.32 -11.52
C ASN A 53 38.95 -9.25 -12.03
N ALA A 54 39.41 -9.02 -13.29
CA ALA A 54 40.46 -9.83 -13.93
C ALA A 54 41.79 -9.82 -13.17
N GLN A 55 42.05 -8.83 -12.31
CA GLN A 55 43.29 -8.73 -11.51
C GLN A 55 43.16 -9.42 -10.14
N GLY A 56 42.02 -10.05 -9.81
CA GLY A 56 41.82 -10.71 -8.53
C GLY A 56 41.93 -9.78 -7.33
N LYS A 57 41.63 -8.50 -7.49
CA LYS A 57 41.75 -7.53 -6.41
C LYS A 57 40.56 -7.69 -5.43
N ARG A 58 40.89 -7.51 -4.15
CA ARG A 58 39.89 -7.41 -3.08
C ARG A 58 39.07 -6.14 -3.25
N MET A 59 37.74 -6.29 -3.30
CA MET A 59 36.80 -5.19 -3.54
C MET A 59 35.73 -5.16 -2.48
N THR A 60 35.16 -3.98 -2.27
CA THR A 60 34.05 -3.75 -1.36
C THR A 60 32.80 -3.44 -2.17
N SER A 61 31.73 -4.12 -1.86
CA SER A 61 30.38 -3.82 -2.38
C SER A 61 29.40 -3.60 -1.24
N PHE A 62 28.38 -2.81 -1.51
CA PHE A 62 27.31 -2.52 -0.56
C PHE A 62 25.97 -2.95 -1.13
N ALA A 63 25.12 -3.48 -0.25
CA ALA A 63 23.73 -3.78 -0.55
C ALA A 63 22.84 -3.12 0.49
N SER A 64 21.78 -2.46 0.06
CA SER A 64 20.74 -1.97 0.96
C SER A 64 19.65 -3.03 1.07
N VAL A 65 19.38 -3.46 2.29
CA VAL A 65 18.29 -4.39 2.61
C VAL A 65 17.13 -3.58 3.19
N PHE A 66 15.95 -3.82 2.67
CA PHE A 66 14.72 -3.21 3.13
C PHE A 66 13.66 -4.27 3.34
N VAL A 67 13.21 -4.43 4.56
CA VAL A 67 12.23 -5.45 4.95
C VAL A 67 10.92 -4.76 5.32
N THR A 68 9.85 -5.12 4.64
CA THR A 68 8.49 -4.67 4.92
C THR A 68 7.59 -5.86 5.18
N PRO A 69 6.57 -5.73 6.04
CA PRO A 69 5.54 -6.76 6.12
C PRO A 69 4.78 -6.81 4.79
N LEU A 70 4.50 -8.01 4.31
CA LEU A 70 3.56 -8.20 3.22
C LEU A 70 2.16 -8.00 3.80
N VAL A 71 1.55 -6.87 3.49
CA VAL A 71 0.15 -6.60 3.86
C VAL A 71 -0.73 -7.14 2.74
N ASP A 72 -1.76 -7.88 3.12
CA ASP A 72 -2.77 -8.34 2.16
C ASP A 72 -3.40 -7.10 1.51
N ASP A 73 -3.34 -7.01 0.17
CA ASP A 73 -3.81 -5.84 -0.60
C ASP A 73 -5.34 -5.72 -0.63
N THR A 74 -6.05 -6.62 0.04
CA THR A 74 -7.50 -6.57 0.16
C THR A 74 -7.91 -5.46 1.13
N ILE A 75 -8.38 -4.35 0.54
CA ILE A 75 -9.03 -3.29 1.31
C ILE A 75 -10.49 -3.67 1.47
N GLU A 76 -10.86 -4.09 2.68
CA GLU A 76 -12.25 -4.30 3.04
C GLU A 76 -12.87 -2.98 3.50
N VAL A 77 -13.88 -2.53 2.76
CA VAL A 77 -14.67 -1.34 3.13
C VAL A 77 -15.90 -1.79 3.88
N ASN A 78 -15.94 -1.53 5.19
CA ASN A 78 -17.10 -1.77 6.02
C ASN A 78 -17.93 -0.49 6.14
N ILE A 79 -19.16 -0.53 5.66
CA ILE A 79 -20.13 0.58 5.78
C ILE A 79 -21.09 0.26 6.92
N GLU A 80 -21.06 1.07 7.98
CA GLU A 80 -21.94 0.92 9.12
C GLU A 80 -23.31 1.56 8.82
N PRO A 81 -24.42 0.78 8.74
CA PRO A 81 -25.73 1.34 8.45
C PRO A 81 -26.20 2.36 9.48
N ALA A 82 -25.78 2.23 10.74
CA ALA A 82 -26.14 3.15 11.82
C ALA A 82 -25.60 4.57 11.63
N ARG A 83 -24.57 4.73 10.81
CA ARG A 83 -23.95 6.03 10.49
C ARG A 83 -24.44 6.65 9.19
N MET A 84 -25.43 6.00 8.55
CA MET A 84 -26.04 6.48 7.31
C MET A 84 -27.38 7.14 7.58
N SER A 85 -27.62 8.28 6.96
CA SER A 85 -28.95 8.87 6.85
C SER A 85 -29.28 9.16 5.39
N TRP A 86 -30.56 9.03 5.07
CA TRP A 86 -31.05 9.17 3.71
C TRP A 86 -32.13 10.23 3.65
N ASP A 87 -31.97 11.16 2.73
CA ASP A 87 -33.00 12.13 2.35
C ASP A 87 -33.37 11.90 0.88
N THR A 88 -34.64 12.13 0.57
CA THR A 88 -35.11 12.16 -0.82
C THR A 88 -35.50 13.55 -1.21
N PHE A 89 -35.23 13.92 -2.44
CA PHE A 89 -35.57 15.23 -2.96
C PHE A 89 -35.99 15.15 -4.43
N ARG A 90 -36.63 16.21 -4.88
CA ARG A 90 -37.02 16.33 -6.28
C ARG A 90 -35.83 16.80 -7.10
N SER A 91 -35.45 16.03 -8.10
CA SER A 91 -34.42 16.46 -9.05
C SER A 91 -34.98 17.62 -9.86
N GLY A 92 -34.42 18.81 -9.66
CA GLY A 92 -34.73 19.99 -10.46
C GLY A 92 -34.15 19.86 -11.88
N GLY A 93 -35.00 19.89 -12.87
CA GLY A 93 -34.60 19.88 -14.29
C GLY A 93 -35.58 20.69 -15.14
N ALA A 94 -35.08 21.42 -16.12
CA ALA A 94 -35.90 22.13 -17.10
C ALA A 94 -36.55 21.11 -18.02
N GLY A 95 -37.83 20.82 -17.82
CA GLY A 95 -38.59 20.08 -18.81
C GLY A 95 -39.74 19.21 -18.31
N GLY A 96 -40.95 19.60 -18.62
CA GLY A 96 -42.15 18.75 -18.73
C GLY A 96 -42.97 18.60 -17.44
N GLN A 97 -44.29 18.50 -17.61
CA GLN A 97 -45.29 18.42 -16.52
C GLN A 97 -45.12 17.25 -15.50
N ASN A 98 -44.30 16.26 -15.78
CA ASN A 98 -44.07 15.09 -14.92
C ASN A 98 -42.78 15.15 -14.07
N VAL A 99 -41.87 16.07 -14.32
CA VAL A 99 -40.59 16.18 -13.59
C VAL A 99 -40.78 16.65 -12.13
N ASN A 100 -41.86 17.36 -11.87
CA ASN A 100 -42.14 17.97 -10.56
C ASN A 100 -42.91 17.07 -9.59
N LYS A 101 -43.27 15.82 -9.94
CA LYS A 101 -44.12 14.94 -9.09
C LYS A 101 -43.37 13.77 -8.46
N VAL A 102 -42.19 13.42 -8.93
CA VAL A 102 -41.47 12.24 -8.43
C VAL A 102 -40.20 12.66 -7.73
N GLU A 103 -40.07 12.28 -6.46
CA GLU A 103 -38.87 12.45 -5.66
C GLU A 103 -37.90 11.29 -5.96
N SER A 104 -37.20 11.36 -7.08
CA SER A 104 -36.24 10.34 -7.50
C SER A 104 -34.82 10.63 -7.01
N GLY A 105 -34.51 11.88 -6.69
CA GLY A 105 -33.20 12.26 -6.15
C GLY A 105 -32.99 11.71 -4.74
N VAL A 106 -31.80 11.21 -4.47
CA VAL A 106 -31.40 10.72 -3.16
C VAL A 106 -30.16 11.44 -2.67
N ARG A 107 -30.16 11.70 -1.38
CA ARG A 107 -29.04 12.28 -0.66
C ARG A 107 -28.66 11.33 0.45
N LEU A 108 -27.44 10.83 0.39
CA LEU A 108 -26.83 10.00 1.41
C LEU A 108 -25.88 10.88 2.24
N ARG A 109 -26.06 10.86 3.55
CA ARG A 109 -25.11 11.41 4.51
C ARG A 109 -24.49 10.27 5.30
N TYR A 110 -23.19 10.22 5.33
CA TYR A 110 -22.45 9.22 6.08
C TYR A 110 -21.49 9.89 7.05
N GLN A 111 -21.60 9.58 8.33
CA GLN A 111 -20.69 10.04 9.37
C GLN A 111 -19.46 9.13 9.38
N TYR A 112 -18.44 9.54 8.61
CA TYR A 112 -17.17 8.82 8.56
C TYR A 112 -16.34 9.16 9.79
N LYS A 113 -15.79 8.16 10.41
CA LYS A 113 -14.78 8.29 11.45
C LYS A 113 -13.51 7.63 10.98
N ASP A 114 -12.45 8.41 10.86
CA ASP A 114 -11.15 7.92 10.47
C ASP A 114 -10.61 6.95 11.53
N PRO A 115 -10.35 5.68 11.19
CA PRO A 115 -9.87 4.68 12.15
C PRO A 115 -8.46 4.97 12.67
N TYR A 116 -7.68 5.80 11.98
CA TYR A 116 -6.27 6.09 12.30
C TYR A 116 -6.12 7.38 13.10
N THR A 117 -6.84 8.45 12.71
CA THR A 117 -6.76 9.76 13.36
C THR A 117 -7.89 9.98 14.37
N GLY A 118 -9.00 9.25 14.24
CA GLY A 118 -10.20 9.44 15.04
C GLY A 118 -11.02 10.67 14.64
N GLU A 119 -10.61 11.40 13.60
CA GLU A 119 -11.34 12.54 13.07
C GLU A 119 -12.67 12.10 12.47
N GLU A 120 -13.70 12.92 12.69
CA GLU A 120 -15.06 12.68 12.17
C GLU A 120 -15.36 13.69 11.07
N GLU A 121 -15.85 13.21 9.95
CA GLU A 121 -16.31 14.04 8.84
C GLU A 121 -17.64 13.54 8.27
N GLU A 122 -18.47 14.44 7.76
CA GLU A 122 -19.69 14.08 7.06
C GLU A 122 -19.43 13.97 5.56
N ILE A 123 -19.65 12.79 5.00
CA ILE A 123 -19.61 12.55 3.56
C ILE A 123 -21.02 12.70 3.02
N LEU A 124 -21.22 13.66 2.11
CA LEU A 124 -22.49 13.93 1.47
C LEU A 124 -22.44 13.49 0.00
N ILE A 125 -23.37 12.61 -0.39
CA ILE A 125 -23.47 12.10 -1.75
C ILE A 125 -24.88 12.33 -2.25
N GLU A 126 -25.01 13.04 -3.35
CA GLU A 126 -26.28 13.23 -4.05
C GLU A 126 -26.27 12.45 -5.37
N ASN A 127 -27.36 11.74 -5.65
CA ASN A 127 -27.52 11.04 -6.92
C ASN A 127 -28.91 11.28 -7.50
N THR A 128 -28.91 11.73 -8.75
CA THR A 128 -30.12 12.07 -9.54
C THR A 128 -30.04 11.49 -10.95
N GLU A 129 -29.12 10.53 -11.18
CA GLU A 129 -28.84 10.00 -12.53
C GLU A 129 -30.04 9.33 -13.18
N THR A 130 -30.89 8.72 -12.38
CA THR A 130 -32.03 7.99 -12.91
C THR A 130 -33.36 8.51 -12.31
N ARG A 131 -34.48 8.14 -12.94
CA ARG A 131 -35.83 8.39 -12.38
C ARG A 131 -36.26 7.34 -11.36
N ASP A 132 -35.42 6.34 -11.14
CA ASP A 132 -35.64 5.24 -10.23
C ASP A 132 -34.87 5.50 -8.91
N GLN A 133 -35.61 5.78 -7.84
CA GLN A 133 -35.07 6.07 -6.52
C GLN A 133 -34.22 4.91 -5.95
N PRO A 134 -34.64 3.62 -5.99
CA PRO A 134 -33.83 2.50 -5.56
C PRO A 134 -32.50 2.43 -6.27
N LYS A 135 -32.48 2.66 -7.58
CA LYS A 135 -31.27 2.65 -8.38
C LYS A 135 -30.30 3.80 -8.03
N ASN A 136 -30.85 4.99 -7.74
CA ASN A 136 -30.06 6.11 -7.26
C ASN A 136 -29.46 5.84 -5.87
N ARG A 137 -30.18 5.13 -5.00
CA ARG A 137 -29.63 4.67 -3.71
C ARG A 137 -28.47 3.69 -3.90
N GLU A 138 -28.61 2.73 -4.79
CA GLU A 138 -27.54 1.78 -5.10
C GLU A 138 -26.30 2.49 -5.64
N ASN A 139 -26.49 3.44 -6.58
CA ASN A 139 -25.41 4.26 -7.11
C ASN A 139 -24.71 5.08 -6.02
N ALA A 140 -25.47 5.71 -5.13
CA ALA A 140 -24.92 6.47 -4.01
C ALA A 140 -24.10 5.58 -3.05
N LEU A 141 -24.55 4.37 -2.74
CA LEU A 141 -23.80 3.40 -1.94
C LEU A 141 -22.51 2.95 -2.64
N ARG A 142 -22.56 2.76 -3.95
CA ARG A 142 -21.36 2.41 -4.74
C ARG A 142 -20.33 3.53 -4.71
N LEU A 143 -20.77 4.79 -4.84
CA LEU A 143 -19.91 5.96 -4.71
C LEU A 143 -19.30 6.09 -3.31
N LEU A 144 -20.11 5.91 -2.26
CA LEU A 144 -19.61 5.90 -0.87
C LEU A 144 -18.51 4.84 -0.68
N ARG A 145 -18.76 3.61 -1.17
CA ARG A 145 -17.78 2.52 -1.08
C ARG A 145 -16.47 2.88 -1.79
N SER A 146 -16.54 3.51 -2.96
CA SER A 146 -15.37 3.97 -3.70
C SER A 146 -14.60 5.04 -2.93
N MET A 147 -15.30 6.02 -2.36
CA MET A 147 -14.65 7.09 -1.56
C MET A 147 -13.95 6.55 -0.31
N LEU A 148 -14.58 5.61 0.39
CA LEU A 148 -13.98 4.98 1.57
C LEU A 148 -12.79 4.10 1.19
N TYR A 149 -12.85 3.40 0.06
CA TYR A 149 -11.74 2.65 -0.49
C TYR A 149 -10.55 3.56 -0.80
N ASP A 150 -10.78 4.70 -1.45
CA ASP A 150 -9.73 5.66 -1.78
C ASP A 150 -9.07 6.26 -0.52
N LYS A 151 -9.85 6.53 0.51
CA LYS A 151 -9.31 7.01 1.80
C LYS A 151 -8.39 5.97 2.43
N GLU A 152 -8.80 4.73 2.51
CA GLU A 152 -7.97 3.64 3.05
C GLU A 152 -6.69 3.43 2.21
N LEU A 153 -6.81 3.50 0.88
CA LEU A 153 -5.67 3.41 -0.01
C LEU A 153 -4.65 4.53 0.23
N GLN A 154 -5.13 5.77 0.40
CA GLN A 154 -4.27 6.93 0.71
C GLN A 154 -3.54 6.75 2.03
N HIS A 155 -4.21 6.23 3.08
CA HIS A 155 -3.57 5.94 4.36
C HIS A 155 -2.45 4.92 4.20
N ARG A 156 -2.70 3.82 3.50
CA ARG A 156 -1.68 2.78 3.25
C ARG A 156 -0.48 3.33 2.46
N MET A 157 -0.74 4.14 1.44
CA MET A 157 0.32 4.79 0.66
C MET A 157 1.13 5.78 1.52
N ALA A 158 0.49 6.54 2.40
CA ALA A 158 1.18 7.46 3.31
C ALA A 158 2.06 6.73 4.34
N GLU A 159 1.60 5.60 4.85
CA GLU A 159 2.42 4.75 5.73
C GLU A 159 3.62 4.15 5.00
N GLN A 160 3.41 3.64 3.79
CA GLN A 160 4.52 3.15 2.95
C GLN A 160 5.53 4.26 2.66
N ALA A 161 5.07 5.47 2.33
CA ALA A 161 5.96 6.61 2.09
C ALA A 161 6.79 6.99 3.33
N LYS A 162 6.20 6.94 4.54
CA LYS A 162 6.94 7.16 5.80
C LYS A 162 8.02 6.11 6.02
N VAL A 163 7.71 4.84 5.74
CA VAL A 163 8.65 3.73 5.84
C VAL A 163 9.78 3.89 4.80
N GLU A 164 9.46 4.33 3.59
CA GLU A 164 10.45 4.59 2.55
C GLU A 164 11.36 5.79 2.85
N ALA A 165 10.81 6.86 3.43
CA ALA A 165 11.61 8.02 3.86
C ALA A 165 12.65 7.68 4.94
N GLY A 166 12.43 6.60 5.69
CA GLY A 166 13.38 6.09 6.69
C GLY A 166 14.57 5.32 6.11
N LYS A 167 14.64 5.12 4.78
CA LYS A 167 15.78 4.44 4.13
C LYS A 167 17.05 5.25 4.28
N LYS A 168 18.06 4.68 4.94
CA LYS A 168 19.38 5.29 5.06
C LYS A 168 20.09 5.26 3.70
N LYS A 169 20.79 6.34 3.37
CA LYS A 169 21.66 6.40 2.19
C LYS A 169 22.77 5.35 2.29
N ILE A 170 23.13 4.76 1.14
CA ILE A 170 24.24 3.81 1.02
C ILE A 170 25.54 4.61 1.05
N GLU A 171 26.08 4.84 2.26
CA GLU A 171 27.30 5.62 2.50
C GLU A 171 28.24 4.85 3.43
N TRP A 172 29.55 5.15 3.34
CA TRP A 172 30.55 4.66 4.29
C TRP A 172 30.17 5.09 5.71
N GLY A 173 30.18 4.15 6.64
CA GLY A 173 29.77 4.40 8.03
C GLY A 173 28.31 4.11 8.35
N SER A 174 27.48 3.86 7.33
CA SER A 174 26.06 3.53 7.51
C SER A 174 25.78 2.03 7.57
N GLN A 175 26.81 1.19 7.43
CA GLN A 175 26.65 -0.25 7.42
C GLN A 175 26.26 -0.80 8.81
N ILE A 176 25.23 -1.63 8.85
CA ILE A 176 24.81 -2.36 10.05
C ILE A 176 25.51 -3.72 10.18
N ARG A 177 25.95 -4.29 9.04
CA ARG A 177 26.69 -5.56 8.98
C ARG A 177 27.83 -5.50 7.99
N SER A 178 28.92 -6.21 8.30
CA SER A 178 30.07 -6.33 7.42
C SER A 178 30.47 -7.79 7.29
N TYR A 179 30.50 -8.27 6.06
CA TYR A 179 30.93 -9.63 5.71
C TYR A 179 32.28 -9.54 5.02
N VAL A 180 33.26 -10.23 5.56
CA VAL A 180 34.62 -10.28 5.01
C VAL A 180 34.94 -11.72 4.71
N PHE A 181 35.09 -12.04 3.44
CA PHE A 181 35.56 -13.34 2.99
C PHE A 181 37.04 -13.26 2.70
N ASP A 182 37.81 -14.03 3.43
CA ASP A 182 39.24 -14.23 3.21
C ASP A 182 39.41 -15.59 2.52
N ASP A 183 39.75 -15.55 1.24
CA ASP A 183 40.21 -16.74 0.51
C ASP A 183 41.66 -17.04 0.97
N ARG A 184 41.80 -17.80 2.05
CA ARG A 184 43.03 -18.43 2.43
C ARG A 184 42.92 -19.92 2.29
#